data_c551064fc49e928a6841d95f78222a61
#
_entry.id   c551064fc49e928a6841d95f78222a61
#
_cell.length_a   1.000
_cell.length_b   1.000
_cell.length_c   1.000
_cell.angle_alpha   90.00
_cell.angle_beta   90.00
_cell.angle_gamma   90.00
#
_symmetry.space_group_name_H-M   'P 1'
#
loop_
_entity.id
_entity.type
_entity.pdbx_description
1 polymer ?
#
loop_
_entity_poly.entity_id
_entity_poly.type
_entity_poly.pdbx_seq_one_letter_code
_entity_poly.pdbx_strand_id
1 'polypeptide(L)'
;MAFADTLPDNVRKRSRFFAIASTIFGCVPEIMVDSNSILILYIVMLGGSEAFSMFSSSVSSIASMCMLIPFAGVAARVGLKKTNTISCFLAGLAFLIMACAPFFGKWGCYVVIGTIFLFALTRPLYGSCWYPMLDAFLRSDERGSFFGRMRFTYMIFNTCLYFLYSRILGASPSIVLLQCILVFTGFMALGRKFCMDQFPLDPASASEDKLKISRALGICLKNSPLVGFSVYMCFLNLAFSAGLPLGIIYMKHYLKLGAGVIVMITTMELVGKLFGYAVMNKVLKTAGMRGLLLSAHALVFIVGVLLFLSFPFFSKVAWILGTAFFLTGITGAFLLCISSMEMLALARPGNKIMAMAFCGTVSSLGIVAGRLGTTLVLGCTVFQTRWQVWGLELTKYHFLFAVSTILAVFIVILFPLVPAIIREHEDYYNPAK
;
A
#
# COMPACT_ATOMS: atom_id res chain seq x y z
N MET A 1 -29.98 19.57 -4.65
CA MET A 1 -28.73 20.21 -4.20
C MET A 1 -27.95 19.19 -3.39
N ALA A 2 -26.63 19.05 -3.64
CA ALA A 2 -25.80 18.18 -2.80
C ALA A 2 -25.67 18.82 -1.38
N PHE A 3 -25.59 18.00 -0.35
CA PHE A 3 -25.45 18.48 1.03
C PHE A 3 -24.25 19.45 1.19
N ALA A 4 -23.15 19.21 0.46
CA ALA A 4 -21.99 20.09 0.43
C ALA A 4 -22.32 21.53 -0.04
N ASP A 5 -23.36 21.72 -0.84
CA ASP A 5 -23.77 23.04 -1.35
C ASP A 5 -24.59 23.85 -0.32
N THR A 6 -25.18 23.15 0.66
CA THR A 6 -25.97 23.78 1.74
C THR A 6 -25.11 24.26 2.90
N LEU A 7 -23.84 23.83 2.95
CA LEU A 7 -22.93 24.17 4.05
C LEU A 7 -22.30 25.55 3.87
N PRO A 8 -22.19 26.35 4.96
CA PRO A 8 -21.44 27.61 4.96
C PRO A 8 -19.98 27.42 4.54
N ASP A 9 -19.39 28.39 3.84
CA ASP A 9 -18.01 28.31 3.33
C ASP A 9 -16.95 28.16 4.44
N ASN A 10 -17.17 28.77 5.61
CA ASN A 10 -16.28 28.62 6.77
C ASN A 10 -16.26 27.16 7.27
N VAL A 11 -17.42 26.49 7.34
CA VAL A 11 -17.52 25.07 7.73
C VAL A 11 -16.79 24.19 6.70
N ARG A 12 -16.99 24.43 5.41
CA ARG A 12 -16.31 23.69 4.34
C ARG A 12 -14.79 23.88 4.37
N LYS A 13 -14.30 25.12 4.54
CA LYS A 13 -12.86 25.40 4.67
C LYS A 13 -12.25 24.70 5.88
N ARG A 14 -12.94 24.76 7.04
CA ARG A 14 -12.51 24.06 8.26
C ARG A 14 -12.47 22.54 8.05
N SER A 15 -13.50 21.95 7.45
CA SER A 15 -13.56 20.51 7.18
C SER A 15 -12.45 20.06 6.22
N ARG A 16 -12.14 20.84 5.18
CA ARG A 16 -11.01 20.56 4.27
C ARG A 16 -9.65 20.59 4.99
N PHE A 17 -9.44 21.54 5.88
CA PHE A 17 -8.22 21.60 6.70
C PHE A 17 -8.10 20.34 7.58
N PHE A 18 -9.16 19.97 8.32
CA PHE A 18 -9.15 18.77 9.16
C PHE A 18 -9.04 17.47 8.33
N ALA A 19 -9.53 17.43 7.08
CA ALA A 19 -9.36 16.28 6.21
C ALA A 19 -7.89 16.08 5.80
N ILE A 20 -7.19 17.16 5.46
CA ILE A 20 -5.74 17.09 5.18
C ILE A 20 -4.97 16.67 6.44
N ALA A 21 -5.26 17.27 7.60
CA ALA A 21 -4.64 16.91 8.87
C ALA A 21 -4.91 15.44 9.23
N SER A 22 -6.15 14.98 9.12
CA SER A 22 -6.55 13.58 9.32
C SER A 22 -5.74 12.62 8.44
N THR A 23 -5.47 13.01 7.18
CA THR A 23 -4.69 12.18 6.27
C THR A 23 -3.22 12.12 6.69
N ILE A 24 -2.62 13.24 7.13
CA ILE A 24 -1.25 13.24 7.68
C ILE A 24 -1.17 12.27 8.86
N PHE A 25 -2.06 12.40 9.83
CA PHE A 25 -2.13 11.53 11.01
C PHE A 25 -2.28 10.06 10.66
N GLY A 26 -3.14 9.74 9.70
CA GLY A 26 -3.40 8.35 9.33
C GLY A 26 -2.39 7.72 8.40
N CYS A 27 -1.71 8.50 7.54
CA CYS A 27 -0.71 7.96 6.61
C CYS A 27 0.59 7.55 7.31
N VAL A 28 0.93 8.12 8.49
CA VAL A 28 2.11 7.69 9.25
C VAL A 28 2.04 6.20 9.60
N PRO A 29 0.99 5.69 10.28
CA PRO A 29 0.88 4.25 10.56
C PRO A 29 0.71 3.40 9.29
N GLU A 30 0.01 3.90 8.26
CA GLU A 30 -0.16 3.18 6.99
C GLU A 30 1.18 2.97 6.28
N ILE A 31 2.00 4.01 6.14
CA ILE A 31 3.31 3.93 5.51
C ILE A 31 4.28 3.09 6.36
N MET A 32 4.18 3.15 7.70
CA MET A 32 4.99 2.32 8.60
C MET A 32 4.81 0.82 8.28
N VAL A 33 3.57 0.39 8.02
CA VAL A 33 3.25 -1.01 7.68
C VAL A 33 3.54 -1.32 6.20
N ASP A 34 3.27 -0.39 5.28
CA ASP A 34 3.42 -0.62 3.85
C ASP A 34 4.90 -0.60 3.41
N SER A 35 5.68 0.38 3.87
CA SER A 35 7.13 0.46 3.65
C SER A 35 7.90 -0.61 4.44
N ASN A 36 7.39 -0.98 5.62
CA ASN A 36 7.82 -2.07 6.48
C ASN A 36 9.30 -2.03 6.94
N SER A 37 10.09 -1.01 6.57
CA SER A 37 11.52 -0.97 6.88
C SER A 37 11.82 -0.95 8.38
N ILE A 38 11.12 -0.09 9.13
CA ILE A 38 11.29 0.03 10.58
C ILE A 38 10.76 -1.23 11.29
N LEU A 39 9.66 -1.81 10.81
CA LEU A 39 9.09 -3.03 11.38
C LEU A 39 9.99 -4.24 11.16
N ILE A 40 10.60 -4.39 9.97
CA ILE A 40 11.58 -5.44 9.70
C ILE A 40 12.80 -5.29 10.63
N LEU A 41 13.34 -4.07 10.78
CA LEU A 41 14.43 -3.80 11.70
C LEU A 41 14.06 -4.16 13.15
N TYR A 42 12.83 -3.83 13.58
CA TYR A 42 12.33 -4.15 14.90
C TYR A 42 12.21 -5.66 15.13
N ILE A 43 11.65 -6.40 14.17
CA ILE A 43 11.56 -7.87 14.22
C ILE A 43 12.95 -8.51 14.30
N VAL A 44 13.92 -8.03 13.51
CA VAL A 44 15.30 -8.53 13.54
C VAL A 44 15.93 -8.30 14.93
N MET A 45 15.68 -7.14 15.55
CA MET A 45 16.18 -6.85 16.90
C MET A 45 15.51 -7.70 17.98
N LEU A 46 14.28 -8.17 17.76
CA LEU A 46 13.59 -9.14 18.61
C LEU A 46 14.06 -10.60 18.37
N GLY A 47 15.05 -10.82 17.49
CA GLY A 47 15.58 -12.15 17.16
C GLY A 47 14.80 -12.87 16.07
N GLY A 48 13.94 -12.16 15.31
CA GLY A 48 13.19 -12.75 14.20
C GLY A 48 14.08 -13.12 13.01
N SER A 49 13.80 -14.27 12.38
CA SER A 49 14.49 -14.75 11.19
C SER A 49 14.14 -13.93 9.93
N GLU A 50 14.93 -14.13 8.85
CA GLU A 50 14.63 -13.53 7.53
C GLU A 50 13.25 -13.94 7.01
N ALA A 51 12.90 -15.22 7.13
CA ALA A 51 11.59 -15.73 6.73
C ALA A 51 10.47 -15.09 7.56
N PHE A 52 10.67 -14.94 8.87
CA PHE A 52 9.71 -14.28 9.77
C PHE A 52 9.53 -12.80 9.42
N SER A 53 10.62 -12.10 9.14
CA SER A 53 10.60 -10.71 8.67
C SER A 53 9.86 -10.56 7.33
N MET A 54 10.06 -11.49 6.40
CA MET A 54 9.34 -11.51 5.13
C MET A 54 7.84 -11.82 5.33
N PHE A 55 7.51 -12.79 6.18
CA PHE A 55 6.13 -13.12 6.54
C PHE A 55 5.39 -11.91 7.10
N SER A 56 6.03 -11.11 7.96
CA SER A 56 5.42 -9.90 8.55
C SER A 56 4.88 -8.94 7.48
N SER A 57 5.58 -8.82 6.36
CA SER A 57 5.17 -7.98 5.24
C SER A 57 3.91 -8.49 4.53
N SER A 58 3.60 -9.79 4.66
CA SER A 58 2.43 -10.43 4.03
C SER A 58 1.15 -10.21 4.83
N VAL A 59 1.27 -9.99 6.14
CA VAL A 59 0.15 -10.01 7.10
C VAL A 59 -0.94 -8.98 6.75
N SER A 60 -0.53 -7.76 6.36
CA SER A 60 -1.48 -6.72 5.94
C SER A 60 -2.27 -7.12 4.70
N SER A 61 -1.61 -7.78 3.74
CA SER A 61 -2.26 -8.25 2.51
C SER A 61 -3.16 -9.45 2.76
N ILE A 62 -2.80 -10.35 3.68
CA ILE A 62 -3.65 -11.46 4.14
C ILE A 62 -4.94 -10.90 4.76
N ALA A 63 -4.83 -9.92 5.66
CA ALA A 63 -6.00 -9.28 6.24
C ALA A 63 -6.89 -8.62 5.18
N SER A 64 -6.30 -7.91 4.21
CA SER A 64 -7.03 -7.30 3.10
C SER A 64 -7.72 -8.34 2.22
N MET A 65 -7.03 -9.40 1.85
CA MET A 65 -7.59 -10.50 1.06
C MET A 65 -8.84 -11.11 1.73
N CYS A 66 -8.80 -11.32 3.04
CA CYS A 66 -9.88 -11.95 3.77
C CYS A 66 -11.04 -10.99 4.10
N MET A 67 -10.75 -9.70 4.37
CA MET A 67 -11.69 -8.81 5.05
C MET A 67 -12.23 -7.65 4.19
N LEU A 68 -11.68 -7.36 3.01
CA LEU A 68 -12.17 -6.26 2.16
C LEU A 68 -13.65 -6.45 1.79
N ILE A 69 -14.04 -7.63 1.32
CA ILE A 69 -15.43 -7.92 0.93
C ILE A 69 -16.36 -7.97 2.16
N PRO A 70 -16.06 -8.69 3.26
CA PRO A 70 -16.88 -8.67 4.46
C PRO A 70 -17.11 -7.28 5.05
N PHE A 71 -16.08 -6.44 5.05
CA PHE A 71 -16.13 -5.12 5.68
C PHE A 71 -16.73 -4.03 4.79
N ALA A 72 -16.92 -4.28 3.50
CA ALA A 72 -17.53 -3.31 2.57
C ALA A 72 -18.93 -2.82 3.02
N GLY A 73 -19.65 -3.58 3.84
CA GLY A 73 -20.99 -3.23 4.35
C GLY A 73 -21.04 -2.80 5.82
N VAL A 74 -19.90 -2.79 6.55
CA VAL A 74 -19.92 -2.56 8.02
C VAL A 74 -20.25 -1.11 8.35
N ALA A 75 -19.63 -0.14 7.68
CA ALA A 75 -19.87 1.30 7.94
C ALA A 75 -21.34 1.69 7.77
N ALA A 76 -22.01 1.06 6.82
CA ALA A 76 -23.40 1.27 6.52
C ALA A 76 -24.34 0.77 7.63
N ARG A 77 -23.94 -0.23 8.42
CA ARG A 77 -24.74 -0.80 9.53
C ARG A 77 -24.44 -0.13 10.87
N VAL A 78 -23.17 0.17 11.11
CA VAL A 78 -22.68 0.70 12.40
C VAL A 78 -22.75 2.22 12.46
N GLY A 79 -22.72 2.90 11.30
CA GLY A 79 -22.66 4.35 11.16
C GLY A 79 -21.22 4.87 11.00
N LEU A 80 -21.05 5.91 10.17
CA LEU A 80 -19.75 6.39 9.71
C LEU A 80 -18.83 6.83 10.86
N LYS A 81 -19.31 7.70 11.78
CA LYS A 81 -18.48 8.20 12.90
C LYS A 81 -18.09 7.10 13.87
N LYS A 82 -19.01 6.21 14.21
CA LYS A 82 -18.73 5.11 15.15
C LYS A 82 -17.71 4.13 14.56
N THR A 83 -17.87 3.74 13.29
CA THR A 83 -16.93 2.87 12.59
C THR A 83 -15.54 3.51 12.49
N ASN A 84 -15.47 4.82 12.17
CA ASN A 84 -14.21 5.55 12.17
C ASN A 84 -13.54 5.58 13.54
N THR A 85 -14.30 5.86 14.60
CA THR A 85 -13.77 5.86 15.98
C THR A 85 -13.18 4.51 16.36
N ILE A 86 -13.89 3.41 16.07
CA ILE A 86 -13.41 2.04 16.33
C ILE A 86 -12.12 1.78 15.53
N SER A 87 -12.10 2.13 14.25
CA SER A 87 -10.93 1.95 13.39
C SER A 87 -9.71 2.70 13.93
N CYS A 88 -9.83 4.00 14.25
CA CYS A 88 -8.71 4.80 14.74
C CYS A 88 -8.21 4.32 16.11
N PHE A 89 -9.12 3.94 17.00
CA PHE A 89 -8.76 3.43 18.33
C PHE A 89 -8.01 2.10 18.22
N LEU A 90 -8.52 1.14 17.46
CA LEU A 90 -7.86 -0.15 17.24
C LEU A 90 -6.50 0.03 16.53
N ALA A 91 -6.39 0.96 15.58
CA ALA A 91 -5.14 1.27 14.92
C ALA A 91 -4.09 1.81 15.89
N GLY A 92 -4.45 2.76 16.75
CA GLY A 92 -3.56 3.29 17.78
C GLY A 92 -3.16 2.23 18.80
N LEU A 93 -4.12 1.46 19.30
CA LEU A 93 -3.89 0.37 20.26
C LEU A 93 -2.94 -0.69 19.67
N ALA A 94 -3.08 -1.03 18.40
CA ALA A 94 -2.19 -1.98 17.74
C ALA A 94 -0.72 -1.54 17.81
N PHE A 95 -0.41 -0.27 17.53
CA PHE A 95 0.96 0.25 17.61
C PHE A 95 1.47 0.37 19.05
N LEU A 96 0.60 0.74 20.00
CA LEU A 96 0.99 0.79 21.43
C LEU A 96 1.33 -0.61 21.97
N ILE A 97 0.53 -1.64 21.65
CA ILE A 97 0.82 -3.03 22.00
C ILE A 97 2.10 -3.50 21.28
N MET A 98 2.27 -3.13 20.01
CA MET A 98 3.46 -3.46 19.23
C MET A 98 4.73 -2.91 19.90
N ALA A 99 4.69 -1.68 20.40
CA ALA A 99 5.82 -1.09 21.14
C ALA A 99 6.18 -1.87 22.44
N CYS A 100 5.21 -2.56 23.02
CA CYS A 100 5.43 -3.42 24.19
C CYS A 100 5.99 -4.81 23.85
N ALA A 101 6.19 -5.16 22.59
CA ALA A 101 6.63 -6.50 22.16
C ALA A 101 7.91 -7.02 22.88
N PRO A 102 8.95 -6.21 23.17
CA PRO A 102 10.14 -6.71 23.88
C PRO A 102 9.85 -7.28 25.27
N PHE A 103 8.82 -6.80 25.95
CA PHE A 103 8.44 -7.30 27.28
C PHE A 103 7.85 -8.71 27.26
N PHE A 104 7.48 -9.22 26.09
CA PHE A 104 6.98 -10.59 25.90
C PHE A 104 8.11 -11.61 25.62
N GLY A 105 9.38 -11.20 25.66
CA GLY A 105 10.53 -12.07 25.45
C GLY A 105 10.43 -12.85 24.11
N LYS A 106 10.51 -14.19 24.17
CA LYS A 106 10.44 -15.06 22.97
C LYS A 106 9.14 -14.93 22.15
N TRP A 107 8.07 -14.40 22.71
CA TRP A 107 6.80 -14.17 22.03
C TRP A 107 6.73 -12.80 21.35
N GLY A 108 7.72 -11.93 21.56
CA GLY A 108 7.73 -10.56 21.03
C GLY A 108 7.46 -10.47 19.53
N CYS A 109 8.11 -11.31 18.73
CA CYS A 109 7.88 -11.35 17.27
C CYS A 109 6.41 -11.70 16.90
N TYR A 110 5.80 -12.63 17.63
CA TYR A 110 4.39 -13.00 17.39
C TYR A 110 3.43 -11.88 17.79
N VAL A 111 3.74 -11.12 18.84
CA VAL A 111 3.00 -9.91 19.21
C VAL A 111 3.03 -8.88 18.08
N VAL A 112 4.20 -8.66 17.46
CA VAL A 112 4.32 -7.77 16.30
C VAL A 112 3.44 -8.24 15.15
N ILE A 113 3.45 -9.53 14.80
CA ILE A 113 2.60 -10.08 13.74
C ILE A 113 1.11 -9.88 14.07
N GLY A 114 0.67 -10.24 15.27
CA GLY A 114 -0.71 -10.09 15.71
C GLY A 114 -1.18 -8.63 15.67
N THR A 115 -0.32 -7.69 16.04
CA THR A 115 -0.63 -6.26 16.03
C THR A 115 -0.62 -5.68 14.59
N ILE A 116 0.25 -6.14 13.70
CA ILE A 116 0.18 -5.81 12.26
C ILE A 116 -1.16 -6.29 11.69
N PHE A 117 -1.60 -7.51 12.03
CA PHE A 117 -2.89 -8.04 11.59
C PHE A 117 -4.05 -7.20 12.14
N LEU A 118 -4.02 -6.86 13.43
CA LEU A 118 -5.04 -6.01 14.05
C LEU A 118 -5.11 -4.64 13.36
N PHE A 119 -3.96 -4.00 13.09
CA PHE A 119 -3.91 -2.74 12.35
C PHE A 119 -4.47 -2.91 10.94
N ALA A 120 -4.11 -3.99 10.24
CA ALA A 120 -4.55 -4.23 8.87
C ALA A 120 -6.09 -4.39 8.76
N LEU A 121 -6.75 -4.92 9.80
CA LEU A 121 -8.21 -4.98 9.87
C LEU A 121 -8.87 -3.59 9.96
N THR A 122 -8.16 -2.58 10.48
CA THR A 122 -8.69 -1.23 10.61
C THR A 122 -8.77 -0.49 9.26
N ARG A 123 -7.94 -0.85 8.29
CA ARG A 123 -7.85 -0.16 6.98
C ARG A 123 -9.15 -0.26 6.15
N PRO A 124 -9.76 -1.44 5.95
CA PRO A 124 -11.05 -1.56 5.27
C PRO A 124 -12.18 -0.83 6.01
N LEU A 125 -12.17 -0.87 7.36
CA LEU A 125 -13.15 -0.14 8.19
C LEU A 125 -13.04 1.36 7.97
N TYR A 126 -11.83 1.91 8.05
CA TYR A 126 -11.58 3.33 7.79
C TYR A 126 -11.93 3.69 6.33
N GLY A 127 -11.49 2.90 5.36
CA GLY A 127 -11.74 3.14 3.94
C GLY A 127 -13.22 3.21 3.58
N SER A 128 -14.07 2.43 4.26
CA SER A 128 -15.52 2.44 4.07
C SER A 128 -16.20 3.73 4.59
N CYS A 129 -15.57 4.44 5.53
CA CYS A 129 -16.07 5.69 6.08
C CYS A 129 -15.53 6.93 5.35
N TRP A 130 -14.30 6.86 4.84
CA TRP A 130 -13.52 8.01 4.37
C TRP A 130 -14.21 8.77 3.24
N TYR A 131 -14.53 8.10 2.15
CA TYR A 131 -15.13 8.75 0.99
C TYR A 131 -16.54 9.31 1.29
N PRO A 132 -17.45 8.58 1.93
CA PRO A 132 -18.77 9.15 2.31
C PRO A 132 -18.65 10.38 3.21
N MET A 133 -17.69 10.40 4.14
CA MET A 133 -17.48 11.55 5.01
C MET A 133 -16.90 12.76 4.26
N LEU A 134 -16.07 12.55 3.24
CA LEU A 134 -15.56 13.63 2.39
C LEU A 134 -16.65 14.21 1.49
N ASP A 135 -17.52 13.38 0.94
CA ASP A 135 -18.63 13.81 0.07
C ASP A 135 -19.60 14.75 0.76
N ALA A 136 -19.70 14.69 2.09
CA ALA A 136 -20.53 15.58 2.88
C ALA A 136 -20.13 17.07 2.78
N PHE A 137 -18.87 17.40 2.45
CA PHE A 137 -18.42 18.81 2.42
C PHE A 137 -17.60 19.18 1.17
N LEU A 138 -17.33 18.23 0.26
CA LEU A 138 -16.59 18.47 -0.98
C LEU A 138 -17.53 18.55 -2.17
N ARG A 139 -17.53 19.67 -2.89
CA ARG A 139 -18.20 19.82 -4.19
C ARG A 139 -17.51 18.98 -5.26
N SER A 140 -18.25 18.54 -6.23
CA SER A 140 -17.75 17.70 -7.33
C SER A 140 -16.61 18.36 -8.15
N ASP A 141 -16.70 19.67 -8.37
CA ASP A 141 -15.71 20.47 -9.07
C ASP A 141 -14.40 20.66 -8.32
N GLU A 142 -14.44 20.64 -6.97
CA GLU A 142 -13.28 20.83 -6.07
C GLU A 142 -12.51 19.52 -5.79
N ARG A 143 -13.11 18.36 -6.04
CA ARG A 143 -12.55 17.04 -5.63
C ARG A 143 -11.15 16.79 -6.17
N GLY A 144 -10.92 17.02 -7.46
CA GLY A 144 -9.63 16.78 -8.09
C GLY A 144 -8.49 17.59 -7.49
N SER A 145 -8.70 18.90 -7.33
CA SER A 145 -7.70 19.81 -6.74
C SER A 145 -7.46 19.52 -5.26
N PHE A 146 -8.53 19.19 -4.52
CA PHE A 146 -8.44 18.82 -3.11
C PHE A 146 -7.62 17.53 -2.90
N PHE A 147 -7.95 16.45 -3.61
CA PHE A 147 -7.22 15.18 -3.50
C PHE A 147 -5.75 15.32 -3.93
N GLY A 148 -5.46 16.10 -4.96
CA GLY A 148 -4.09 16.39 -5.36
C GLY A 148 -3.28 17.07 -4.26
N ARG A 149 -3.84 18.15 -3.67
CA ARG A 149 -3.19 18.87 -2.56
C ARG A 149 -3.03 17.99 -1.32
N MET A 150 -4.05 17.24 -0.96
CA MET A 150 -4.03 16.35 0.19
C MET A 150 -2.94 15.27 0.03
N ARG A 151 -2.88 14.59 -1.12
CA ARG A 151 -1.85 13.56 -1.41
C ARG A 151 -0.45 14.14 -1.36
N PHE A 152 -0.23 15.28 -1.97
CA PHE A 152 1.06 15.97 -1.97
C PHE A 152 1.50 16.32 -0.55
N THR A 153 0.59 16.88 0.27
CA THR A 153 0.90 17.31 1.64
C THR A 153 1.30 16.14 2.53
N TYR A 154 0.52 15.05 2.55
CA TYR A 154 0.87 13.92 3.41
C TYR A 154 2.13 13.17 2.92
N MET A 155 2.35 13.11 1.61
CA MET A 155 3.56 12.47 1.07
C MET A 155 4.83 13.25 1.44
N ILE A 156 4.82 14.58 1.32
CA ILE A 156 5.94 15.41 1.78
C ILE A 156 6.18 15.19 3.28
N PHE A 157 5.13 15.28 4.10
CA PHE A 157 5.27 15.09 5.55
C PHE A 157 5.92 13.75 5.88
N ASN A 158 5.42 12.66 5.31
CA ASN A 158 5.97 11.34 5.56
C ASN A 158 7.39 11.18 5.02
N THR A 159 7.71 11.74 3.86
CA THR A 159 9.07 11.72 3.30
C THR A 159 10.05 12.43 4.26
N CYS A 160 9.70 13.61 4.75
CA CYS A 160 10.52 14.35 5.73
C CYS A 160 10.65 13.56 7.05
N LEU A 161 9.55 12.93 7.53
CA LEU A 161 9.56 12.11 8.73
C LEU A 161 10.49 10.90 8.58
N TYR A 162 10.47 10.20 7.46
CA TYR A 162 11.34 9.06 7.20
C TYR A 162 12.81 9.46 7.01
N PHE A 163 13.10 10.62 6.41
CA PHE A 163 14.44 11.18 6.43
C PHE A 163 14.92 11.48 7.84
N LEU A 164 14.06 12.03 8.70
CA LEU A 164 14.36 12.24 10.11
C LEU A 164 14.64 10.91 10.82
N TYR A 165 13.80 9.90 10.61
CA TYR A 165 14.03 8.56 11.17
C TYR A 165 15.38 7.97 10.70
N SER A 166 15.75 8.12 9.44
CA SER A 166 17.04 7.64 8.93
C SER A 166 18.24 8.25 9.65
N ARG A 167 18.13 9.52 10.05
CA ARG A 167 19.18 10.22 10.80
C ARG A 167 19.23 9.80 12.27
N ILE A 168 18.08 9.69 12.91
CA ILE A 168 17.97 9.33 14.34
C ILE A 168 18.38 7.87 14.57
N LEU A 169 18.04 6.96 13.68
CA LEU A 169 18.32 5.53 13.83
C LEU A 169 19.82 5.20 13.75
N GLY A 170 20.63 5.99 13.03
CA GLY A 170 22.05 5.72 12.89
C GLY A 170 22.39 4.34 12.36
N ALA A 171 23.53 3.78 12.75
CA ALA A 171 23.97 2.44 12.33
C ALA A 171 23.29 1.32 13.13
N SER A 172 23.17 1.51 14.44
CA SER A 172 22.66 0.50 15.40
C SER A 172 21.71 1.16 16.40
N PRO A 173 20.41 1.27 16.07
CA PRO A 173 19.45 1.90 16.98
C PRO A 173 19.24 1.07 18.25
N SER A 174 18.91 1.72 19.36
CA SER A 174 18.43 1.02 20.54
C SER A 174 16.99 0.52 20.32
N ILE A 175 16.62 -0.56 21.00
CA ILE A 175 15.24 -1.06 20.95
C ILE A 175 14.24 -0.04 21.49
N VAL A 176 14.66 0.72 22.51
CA VAL A 176 13.84 1.80 23.10
C VAL A 176 13.52 2.89 22.08
N LEU A 177 14.47 3.24 21.21
CA LEU A 177 14.22 4.22 20.16
C LEU A 177 13.15 3.74 19.18
N LEU A 178 13.19 2.47 18.78
CA LEU A 178 12.15 1.88 17.93
C LEU A 178 10.80 1.83 18.64
N GLN A 179 10.77 1.50 19.94
CA GLN A 179 9.55 1.60 20.75
C GLN A 179 8.97 3.01 20.79
N CYS A 180 9.80 4.05 20.96
CA CYS A 180 9.37 5.45 20.92
C CYS A 180 8.76 5.82 19.55
N ILE A 181 9.36 5.36 18.44
CA ILE A 181 8.82 5.59 17.09
C ILE A 181 7.45 4.89 16.93
N LEU A 182 7.29 3.67 17.46
CA LEU A 182 6.02 2.95 17.39
C LEU A 182 4.94 3.61 18.27
N VAL A 183 5.30 4.07 19.48
CA VAL A 183 4.40 4.82 20.36
C VAL A 183 3.95 6.12 19.69
N PHE A 184 4.88 6.88 19.11
CA PHE A 184 4.56 8.08 18.33
C PHE A 184 3.59 7.75 17.18
N THR A 185 3.84 6.66 16.45
CA THR A 185 2.96 6.19 15.36
C THR A 185 1.56 5.84 15.88
N GLY A 186 1.47 5.22 17.07
CA GLY A 186 0.19 4.93 17.73
C GLY A 186 -0.60 6.21 18.08
N PHE A 187 0.06 7.24 18.61
CA PHE A 187 -0.58 8.53 18.87
C PHE A 187 -1.01 9.24 17.59
N MET A 188 -0.24 9.12 16.50
CA MET A 188 -0.65 9.62 15.19
C MET A 188 -1.93 8.92 14.72
N ALA A 189 -2.04 7.60 14.86
CA ALA A 189 -3.27 6.87 14.52
C ALA A 189 -4.49 7.35 15.32
N LEU A 190 -4.32 7.60 16.62
CA LEU A 190 -5.38 8.17 17.48
C LEU A 190 -5.74 9.60 17.08
N GLY A 191 -4.76 10.43 16.71
CA GLY A 191 -4.95 11.81 16.27
C GLY A 191 -5.87 11.95 15.06
N ARG A 192 -5.91 10.97 14.16
CA ARG A 192 -6.84 10.91 13.02
C ARG A 192 -8.30 11.08 13.46
N LYS A 193 -8.70 10.43 14.57
CA LYS A 193 -10.06 10.50 15.09
C LYS A 193 -10.49 11.95 15.37
N PHE A 194 -9.66 12.70 16.09
CA PHE A 194 -9.99 14.08 16.48
C PHE A 194 -10.27 14.97 15.27
N CYS A 195 -9.50 14.77 14.18
CA CYS A 195 -9.71 15.50 12.94
C CYS A 195 -11.03 15.10 12.26
N MET A 196 -11.34 13.80 12.19
CA MET A 196 -12.53 13.31 11.50
C MET A 196 -13.83 13.60 12.27
N ASP A 197 -13.77 13.73 13.58
CA ASP A 197 -14.93 14.13 14.42
C ASP A 197 -15.44 15.54 14.06
N GLN A 198 -14.58 16.38 13.46
CA GLN A 198 -14.94 17.74 13.03
C GLN A 198 -15.70 17.78 11.69
N PHE A 199 -15.90 16.64 11.02
CA PHE A 199 -16.60 16.61 9.74
C PHE A 199 -18.10 16.70 9.94
N PRO A 200 -18.80 17.53 9.13
CA PRO A 200 -20.26 17.49 9.08
C PRO A 200 -20.70 16.13 8.52
N LEU A 201 -21.82 15.62 8.97
CA LEU A 201 -22.44 14.41 8.43
C LEU A 201 -23.64 14.79 7.60
N ASP A 202 -23.78 14.17 6.43
CA ASP A 202 -25.00 14.22 5.65
C ASP A 202 -26.04 13.26 6.27
N PRO A 203 -27.19 13.77 6.75
CA PRO A 203 -28.24 12.92 7.29
C PRO A 203 -28.77 11.87 6.30
N ALA A 204 -28.74 12.18 4.99
CA ALA A 204 -29.22 11.29 3.94
C ALA A 204 -28.26 10.11 3.65
N SER A 205 -26.99 10.22 4.04
CA SER A 205 -25.98 9.16 3.80
C SER A 205 -26.28 7.83 4.53
N ALA A 206 -27.23 7.83 5.46
CA ALA A 206 -27.66 6.63 6.21
C ALA A 206 -28.71 5.78 5.48
N SER A 207 -29.32 6.28 4.40
CA SER A 207 -30.54 5.69 3.79
C SER A 207 -30.36 5.06 2.39
N GLU A 208 -29.13 4.93 1.87
CA GLU A 208 -28.95 4.27 0.57
C GLU A 208 -29.33 2.78 0.61
N ASP A 209 -30.12 2.35 -0.38
CA ASP A 209 -30.55 0.96 -0.60
C ASP A 209 -29.34 0.04 -0.75
N LYS A 210 -29.16 -0.87 0.22
CA LYS A 210 -27.97 -1.71 0.34
C LYS A 210 -28.19 -3.01 -0.41
N LEU A 211 -27.57 -3.17 -1.57
CA LEU A 211 -27.48 -4.45 -2.25
C LEU A 211 -26.92 -5.53 -1.28
N LYS A 212 -27.56 -6.69 -1.24
CA LYS A 212 -27.00 -7.84 -0.51
C LYS A 212 -25.59 -8.15 -1.07
N ILE A 213 -24.62 -8.39 -0.19
CA ILE A 213 -23.21 -8.65 -0.54
C ILE A 213 -23.09 -9.74 -1.63
N SER A 214 -23.85 -10.84 -1.50
CA SER A 214 -23.84 -11.94 -2.47
C SER A 214 -24.30 -11.50 -3.88
N ARG A 215 -25.33 -10.65 -3.97
CA ARG A 215 -25.82 -10.13 -5.26
C ARG A 215 -24.83 -9.16 -5.88
N ALA A 216 -24.24 -8.27 -5.06
CA ALA A 216 -23.24 -7.31 -5.50
C ALA A 216 -21.97 -8.02 -6.01
N LEU A 217 -21.52 -9.08 -5.31
CA LEU A 217 -20.40 -9.91 -5.74
C LEU A 217 -20.71 -10.68 -7.03
N GLY A 218 -21.93 -11.23 -7.16
CA GLY A 218 -22.39 -11.91 -8.38
C GLY A 218 -22.35 -11.00 -9.61
N ILE A 219 -22.63 -9.69 -9.44
CA ILE A 219 -22.50 -8.69 -10.50
C ILE A 219 -21.03 -8.52 -10.91
N CYS A 220 -20.09 -8.49 -9.97
CA CYS A 220 -18.65 -8.38 -10.25
C CYS A 220 -18.14 -9.61 -11.00
N LEU A 221 -18.49 -10.82 -10.57
CA LEU A 221 -18.06 -12.06 -11.21
C LEU A 221 -18.56 -12.23 -12.66
N LYS A 222 -19.74 -11.67 -12.97
CA LYS A 222 -20.28 -11.65 -14.34
C LYS A 222 -19.70 -10.55 -15.22
N ASN A 223 -18.92 -9.65 -14.66
CA ASN A 223 -18.28 -8.54 -15.38
C ASN A 223 -16.90 -8.98 -15.89
N SER A 224 -16.85 -9.59 -17.09
CA SER A 224 -15.63 -10.12 -17.67
C SER A 224 -14.47 -9.11 -17.75
N PRO A 225 -14.66 -7.84 -18.18
CA PRO A 225 -13.58 -6.83 -18.17
C PRO A 225 -13.00 -6.57 -16.77
N LEU A 226 -13.85 -6.48 -15.74
CA LEU A 226 -13.40 -6.27 -14.36
C LEU A 226 -12.63 -7.48 -13.84
N VAL A 227 -13.10 -8.69 -14.12
CA VAL A 227 -12.41 -9.93 -13.74
C VAL A 227 -11.05 -10.02 -14.46
N GLY A 228 -11.00 -9.78 -15.78
CA GLY A 228 -9.75 -9.80 -16.53
C GLY A 228 -8.71 -8.82 -16.00
N PHE A 229 -9.11 -7.58 -15.74
CA PHE A 229 -8.25 -6.58 -15.12
C PHE A 229 -7.79 -7.01 -13.71
N SER A 230 -8.68 -7.56 -12.90
CA SER A 230 -8.35 -8.04 -11.55
C SER A 230 -7.33 -9.18 -11.57
N VAL A 231 -7.46 -10.11 -12.52
CA VAL A 231 -6.50 -11.22 -12.73
C VAL A 231 -5.14 -10.67 -13.16
N TYR A 232 -5.09 -9.74 -14.12
CA TYR A 232 -3.84 -9.08 -14.51
C TYR A 232 -3.16 -8.42 -13.30
N MET A 233 -3.90 -7.65 -12.50
CA MET A 233 -3.37 -7.00 -11.29
C MET A 233 -2.89 -7.99 -10.24
N CYS A 234 -3.54 -9.15 -10.11
CA CYS A 234 -3.10 -10.23 -9.24
C CYS A 234 -1.70 -10.73 -9.64
N PHE A 235 -1.50 -11.07 -10.91
CA PHE A 235 -0.20 -11.57 -11.39
C PHE A 235 0.89 -10.47 -11.36
N LEU A 236 0.55 -9.23 -11.68
CA LEU A 236 1.51 -8.12 -11.59
C LEU A 236 1.97 -7.90 -10.14
N ASN A 237 1.05 -7.97 -9.19
CA ASN A 237 1.40 -7.89 -7.77
C ASN A 237 2.17 -9.13 -7.29
N LEU A 238 1.90 -10.31 -7.82
CA LEU A 238 2.69 -11.52 -7.56
C LEU A 238 4.18 -11.29 -7.87
N ALA A 239 4.49 -10.69 -9.02
CA ALA A 239 5.86 -10.41 -9.43
C ALA A 239 6.50 -9.24 -8.65
N PHE A 240 5.75 -8.19 -8.38
CA PHE A 240 6.31 -6.91 -7.90
C PHE A 240 6.36 -6.79 -6.37
N SER A 241 5.39 -7.38 -5.65
CA SER A 241 5.14 -7.03 -4.24
C SER A 241 6.22 -7.47 -3.25
N ALA A 242 6.99 -8.51 -3.58
CA ALA A 242 8.05 -9.03 -2.72
C ALA A 242 9.34 -8.18 -2.78
N GLY A 243 9.55 -7.42 -3.85
CA GLY A 243 10.82 -6.71 -4.12
C GLY A 243 11.25 -5.76 -3.00
N LEU A 244 10.33 -4.94 -2.49
CA LEU A 244 10.65 -3.97 -1.44
C LEU A 244 11.02 -4.65 -0.11
N PRO A 245 10.19 -5.51 0.52
CA PRO A 245 10.55 -6.14 1.77
C PRO A 245 11.76 -7.08 1.64
N LEU A 246 11.90 -7.79 0.52
CA LEU A 246 13.07 -8.63 0.24
C LEU A 246 14.35 -7.79 0.14
N GLY A 247 14.29 -6.62 -0.53
CA GLY A 247 15.41 -5.68 -0.61
C GLY A 247 15.85 -5.16 0.76
N ILE A 248 14.90 -4.91 1.69
CA ILE A 248 15.22 -4.50 3.06
C ILE A 248 15.94 -5.63 3.82
N ILE A 249 15.43 -6.86 3.70
CA ILE A 249 16.02 -8.04 4.34
C ILE A 249 17.42 -8.29 3.75
N TYR A 250 17.58 -8.18 2.43
CA TYR A 250 18.87 -8.28 1.74
C TYR A 250 19.88 -7.26 2.26
N MET A 251 19.48 -5.98 2.36
CA MET A 251 20.32 -4.92 2.91
C MET A 251 20.74 -5.19 4.35
N LYS A 252 19.84 -5.72 5.19
CA LYS A 252 20.11 -5.97 6.60
C LYS A 252 20.95 -7.21 6.84
N HIS A 253 20.57 -8.34 6.23
CA HIS A 253 21.19 -9.64 6.55
C HIS A 253 22.42 -9.96 5.68
N TYR A 254 22.39 -9.59 4.39
CA TYR A 254 23.49 -9.92 3.48
C TYR A 254 24.48 -8.76 3.33
N LEU A 255 24.01 -7.56 3.02
CA LEU A 255 24.90 -6.38 2.89
C LEU A 255 25.31 -5.80 4.26
N LYS A 256 24.65 -6.18 5.35
CA LYS A 256 24.90 -5.73 6.73
C LYS A 256 24.93 -4.21 6.88
N LEU A 257 24.09 -3.51 6.13
CA LEU A 257 23.98 -2.06 6.21
C LEU A 257 23.41 -1.61 7.56
N GLY A 258 23.83 -0.43 8.00
CA GLY A 258 23.28 0.20 9.20
C GLY A 258 21.81 0.58 9.03
N ALA A 259 21.04 0.58 10.10
CA ALA A 259 19.60 0.82 10.09
C ALA A 259 19.22 2.15 9.46
N GLY A 260 19.94 3.25 9.78
CA GLY A 260 19.71 4.56 9.18
C GLY A 260 19.91 4.57 7.67
N VAL A 261 20.93 3.86 7.15
CA VAL A 261 21.17 3.74 5.71
C VAL A 261 20.05 2.97 5.04
N ILE A 262 19.56 1.89 5.65
CA ILE A 262 18.42 1.11 5.14
C ILE A 262 17.19 1.99 5.06
N VAL A 263 16.87 2.73 6.12
CA VAL A 263 15.71 3.64 6.14
C VAL A 263 15.88 4.77 5.14
N MET A 264 17.11 5.29 4.94
CA MET A 264 17.40 6.31 3.92
C MET A 264 17.13 5.78 2.50
N ILE A 265 17.61 4.58 2.18
CA ILE A 265 17.37 3.93 0.87
C ILE A 265 15.87 3.68 0.67
N THR A 266 15.17 3.17 1.69
CA THR A 266 13.72 2.93 1.57
C THR A 266 12.92 4.23 1.49
N THR A 267 13.42 5.34 2.03
CA THR A 267 12.79 6.66 1.86
C THR A 267 12.77 7.10 0.40
N MET A 268 13.70 6.61 -0.44
CA MET A 268 13.67 6.88 -1.88
C MET A 268 12.38 6.37 -2.54
N GLU A 269 11.75 5.34 -1.99
CA GLU A 269 10.41 4.90 -2.45
C GLU A 269 9.36 5.99 -2.25
N LEU A 270 9.37 6.70 -1.12
CA LEU A 270 8.43 7.80 -0.86
C LEU A 270 8.69 9.00 -1.79
N VAL A 271 9.97 9.32 -2.02
CA VAL A 271 10.37 10.34 -3.00
C VAL A 271 9.91 9.93 -4.41
N GLY A 272 10.09 8.66 -4.77
CA GLY A 272 9.63 8.10 -6.04
C GLY A 272 8.10 8.19 -6.20
N LYS A 273 7.33 7.89 -5.15
CA LYS A 273 5.87 8.07 -5.17
C LYS A 273 5.47 9.53 -5.40
N LEU A 274 6.14 10.48 -4.71
CA LEU A 274 5.89 11.90 -4.89
C LEU A 274 6.15 12.33 -6.34
N PHE A 275 7.28 11.90 -6.91
CA PHE A 275 7.63 12.16 -8.30
C PHE A 275 6.65 11.49 -9.26
N GLY A 276 6.28 10.23 -9.01
CA GLY A 276 5.31 9.47 -9.80
C GLY A 276 3.96 10.19 -9.90
N TYR A 277 3.44 10.71 -8.79
CA TYR A 277 2.20 11.50 -8.79
C TYR A 277 2.33 12.82 -9.58
N ALA A 278 3.48 13.47 -9.55
CA ALA A 278 3.71 14.69 -10.30
C ALA A 278 3.74 14.45 -11.83
N VAL A 279 4.38 13.35 -12.25
CA VAL A 279 4.56 13.02 -13.68
C VAL A 279 3.34 12.30 -14.28
N MET A 280 2.60 11.57 -13.47
CA MET A 280 1.47 10.72 -13.90
C MET A 280 0.46 11.44 -14.78
N ASN A 281 0.05 12.67 -14.43
CA ASN A 281 -0.90 13.44 -15.22
C ASN A 281 -0.37 13.79 -16.61
N LYS A 282 0.95 14.00 -16.73
CA LYS A 282 1.58 14.24 -18.03
C LYS A 282 1.57 12.98 -18.88
N VAL A 283 1.96 11.84 -18.32
CA VAL A 283 1.92 10.55 -19.02
C VAL A 283 0.50 10.20 -19.45
N LEU A 284 -0.48 10.41 -18.58
CA LEU A 284 -1.88 10.13 -18.88
C LEU A 284 -2.41 11.01 -20.02
N LYS A 285 -2.03 12.28 -20.08
CA LYS A 285 -2.42 13.20 -21.17
C LYS A 285 -1.73 12.89 -22.50
N THR A 286 -0.48 12.41 -22.49
CA THR A 286 0.31 12.17 -23.72
C THR A 286 0.16 10.76 -24.27
N ALA A 287 0.08 9.75 -23.40
CA ALA A 287 0.10 8.34 -23.78
C ALA A 287 -1.17 7.57 -23.34
N GLY A 288 -2.12 8.25 -22.70
CA GLY A 288 -3.36 7.65 -22.21
C GLY A 288 -3.17 6.61 -21.11
N MET A 289 -4.23 5.89 -20.75
CA MET A 289 -4.22 4.81 -19.76
C MET A 289 -3.33 3.65 -20.20
N ARG A 290 -3.37 3.32 -21.51
CA ARG A 290 -2.50 2.30 -22.10
C ARG A 290 -1.01 2.60 -21.88
N GLY A 291 -0.58 3.83 -22.18
CA GLY A 291 0.80 4.26 -22.00
C GLY A 291 1.22 4.24 -20.52
N LEU A 292 0.33 4.65 -19.62
CA LEU A 292 0.60 4.61 -18.18
C LEU A 292 0.80 3.17 -17.68
N LEU A 293 -0.03 2.24 -18.13
CA LEU A 293 0.04 0.82 -17.74
C LEU A 293 1.30 0.14 -18.30
N LEU A 294 1.63 0.38 -19.58
CA LEU A 294 2.86 -0.15 -20.20
C LEU A 294 4.11 0.43 -19.50
N SER A 295 4.09 1.72 -19.15
CA SER A 295 5.19 2.34 -18.40
C SER A 295 5.34 1.72 -17.00
N ALA A 296 4.24 1.47 -16.29
CA ALA A 296 4.28 0.79 -15.00
C ALA A 296 4.86 -0.62 -15.13
N HIS A 297 4.46 -1.37 -16.14
CA HIS A 297 4.96 -2.72 -16.40
C HIS A 297 6.46 -2.72 -16.73
N ALA A 298 6.92 -1.80 -17.59
CA ALA A 298 8.35 -1.64 -17.90
C ALA A 298 9.17 -1.27 -16.65
N LEU A 299 8.64 -0.42 -15.78
CA LEU A 299 9.28 -0.06 -14.51
C LEU A 299 9.39 -1.28 -13.57
N VAL A 300 8.38 -2.15 -13.50
CA VAL A 300 8.47 -3.41 -12.72
C VAL A 300 9.65 -4.25 -13.19
N PHE A 301 9.82 -4.41 -14.50
CA PHE A 301 10.95 -5.13 -15.08
C PHE A 301 12.30 -4.47 -14.73
N ILE A 302 12.42 -3.16 -14.94
CA ILE A 302 13.66 -2.40 -14.65
C ILE A 302 14.03 -2.51 -13.17
N VAL A 303 13.06 -2.37 -12.25
CA VAL A 303 13.28 -2.54 -10.80
C VAL A 303 13.81 -3.94 -10.49
N GLY A 304 13.21 -4.98 -11.06
CA GLY A 304 13.67 -6.35 -10.89
C GLY A 304 15.12 -6.55 -11.34
N VAL A 305 15.49 -6.02 -12.50
CA VAL A 305 16.87 -6.05 -13.03
C VAL A 305 17.82 -5.30 -12.09
N LEU A 306 17.48 -4.10 -11.63
CA LEU A 306 18.34 -3.33 -10.71
C LEU A 306 18.55 -4.04 -9.37
N LEU A 307 17.50 -4.66 -8.81
CA LEU A 307 17.62 -5.45 -7.59
C LEU A 307 18.50 -6.69 -7.82
N PHE A 308 18.35 -7.38 -8.94
CA PHE A 308 19.21 -8.50 -9.31
C PHE A 308 20.68 -8.09 -9.44
N LEU A 309 20.95 -6.92 -10.04
CA LEU A 309 22.30 -6.40 -10.25
C LEU A 309 22.93 -5.76 -8.99
N SER A 310 22.26 -5.77 -7.85
CA SER A 310 22.74 -5.12 -6.61
C SER A 310 23.77 -5.96 -5.86
N PHE A 311 24.89 -6.32 -6.51
CA PHE A 311 25.97 -7.11 -5.91
C PHE A 311 26.83 -6.31 -4.92
N PRO A 312 27.34 -6.95 -3.83
CA PRO A 312 28.12 -6.27 -2.78
C PRO A 312 29.50 -5.75 -3.24
N PHE A 313 30.06 -6.28 -4.32
CA PHE A 313 31.35 -5.82 -4.84
C PHE A 313 31.24 -4.50 -5.63
N PHE A 314 30.05 -4.05 -5.98
CA PHE A 314 29.88 -2.71 -6.53
C PHE A 314 30.06 -1.66 -5.42
N SER A 315 31.07 -0.81 -5.52
CA SER A 315 31.31 0.30 -4.58
C SER A 315 30.09 1.24 -4.43
N LYS A 316 29.17 1.20 -5.38
CA LYS A 316 27.96 2.03 -5.45
C LYS A 316 26.67 1.24 -5.25
N VAL A 317 26.69 0.05 -4.61
CA VAL A 317 25.49 -0.77 -4.40
C VAL A 317 24.33 -0.01 -3.74
N ALA A 318 24.63 0.89 -2.80
CA ALA A 318 23.61 1.73 -2.15
C ALA A 318 22.89 2.65 -3.14
N TRP A 319 23.59 3.15 -4.18
CA TRP A 319 22.98 3.97 -5.24
C TRP A 319 22.08 3.12 -6.15
N ILE A 320 22.50 1.90 -6.50
CA ILE A 320 21.69 0.98 -7.30
C ILE A 320 20.38 0.67 -6.54
N LEU A 321 20.50 0.33 -5.26
CA LEU A 321 19.34 0.08 -4.41
C LEU A 321 18.47 1.33 -4.25
N GLY A 322 19.06 2.51 -4.01
CA GLY A 322 18.33 3.78 -3.92
C GLY A 322 17.54 4.08 -5.20
N THR A 323 18.15 3.86 -6.38
CA THR A 323 17.46 4.00 -7.67
C THR A 323 16.35 2.98 -7.83
N ALA A 324 16.58 1.70 -7.47
CA ALA A 324 15.56 0.67 -7.54
C ALA A 324 14.35 1.02 -6.64
N PHE A 325 14.59 1.48 -5.40
CA PHE A 325 13.52 1.90 -4.49
C PHE A 325 12.80 3.16 -4.98
N PHE A 326 13.52 4.13 -5.55
CA PHE A 326 12.90 5.31 -6.18
C PHE A 326 11.97 4.92 -7.32
N LEU A 327 12.42 4.03 -8.23
CA LEU A 327 11.58 3.53 -9.33
C LEU A 327 10.42 2.67 -8.81
N THR A 328 10.62 1.91 -7.72
CA THR A 328 9.53 1.19 -7.03
C THR A 328 8.44 2.16 -6.58
N GLY A 329 8.83 3.32 -6.06
CA GLY A 329 7.89 4.37 -5.67
C GLY A 329 7.08 4.91 -6.86
N ILE A 330 7.73 5.23 -7.99
CA ILE A 330 7.05 5.67 -9.21
C ILE A 330 6.07 4.60 -9.70
N THR A 331 6.53 3.35 -9.74
CA THR A 331 5.70 2.19 -10.13
C THR A 331 4.46 2.08 -9.24
N GLY A 332 4.65 2.16 -7.92
CA GLY A 332 3.56 2.10 -6.95
C GLY A 332 2.54 3.23 -7.14
N ALA A 333 2.99 4.46 -7.42
CA ALA A 333 2.10 5.59 -7.72
C ALA A 333 1.29 5.35 -9.00
N PHE A 334 1.91 4.83 -10.06
CA PHE A 334 1.24 4.51 -11.32
C PHE A 334 0.22 3.39 -11.13
N LEU A 335 0.61 2.28 -10.48
CA LEU A 335 -0.28 1.14 -10.24
C LEU A 335 -1.48 1.51 -9.36
N LEU A 336 -1.30 2.33 -8.33
CA LEU A 336 -2.40 2.81 -7.50
C LEU A 336 -3.39 3.67 -8.29
N CYS A 337 -2.88 4.50 -9.20
CA CYS A 337 -3.73 5.32 -10.06
C CYS A 337 -4.47 4.47 -11.10
N ILE A 338 -3.76 3.59 -11.80
CA ILE A 338 -4.34 2.67 -12.78
C ILE A 338 -5.46 1.85 -12.13
N SER A 339 -5.15 1.23 -10.97
CA SER A 339 -6.15 0.46 -10.23
C SER A 339 -7.39 1.27 -9.91
N SER A 340 -7.22 2.49 -9.38
CA SER A 340 -8.35 3.33 -8.98
C SER A 340 -9.20 3.76 -10.17
N MET A 341 -8.57 4.18 -11.27
CA MET A 341 -9.26 4.68 -12.46
C MET A 341 -9.96 3.55 -13.23
N GLU A 342 -9.23 2.46 -13.48
CA GLU A 342 -9.75 1.34 -14.26
C GLU A 342 -10.87 0.59 -13.51
N MET A 343 -10.70 0.36 -12.21
CA MET A 343 -11.77 -0.24 -11.39
C MET A 343 -13.06 0.58 -11.42
N LEU A 344 -12.95 1.91 -11.36
CA LEU A 344 -14.12 2.80 -11.40
C LEU A 344 -14.77 2.84 -12.78
N ALA A 345 -13.98 2.78 -13.85
CA ALA A 345 -14.48 2.74 -15.22
C ALA A 345 -15.17 1.42 -15.57
N LEU A 346 -14.64 0.30 -15.07
CA LEU A 346 -15.18 -1.04 -15.28
C LEU A 346 -16.34 -1.40 -14.35
N ALA A 347 -16.53 -0.66 -13.24
CA ALA A 347 -17.55 -0.96 -12.24
C ALA A 347 -18.96 -0.55 -12.75
N ARG A 348 -19.94 -1.43 -12.58
CA ARG A 348 -21.35 -1.08 -12.86
C ARG A 348 -21.85 0.04 -11.95
N PRO A 349 -22.67 0.98 -12.48
CA PRO A 349 -23.35 1.97 -11.66
C PRO A 349 -24.07 1.31 -10.47
N GLY A 350 -23.95 1.92 -9.27
CA GLY A 350 -24.53 1.37 -8.03
C GLY A 350 -23.74 0.21 -7.38
N ASN A 351 -22.65 -0.30 -8.01
CA ASN A 351 -21.84 -1.40 -7.47
C ASN A 351 -20.33 -1.08 -7.33
N LYS A 352 -19.96 0.19 -7.35
CA LYS A 352 -18.55 0.64 -7.36
C LYS A 352 -17.77 0.16 -6.13
N ILE A 353 -18.38 0.23 -4.94
CA ILE A 353 -17.73 -0.19 -3.68
C ILE A 353 -17.38 -1.69 -3.72
N MET A 354 -18.30 -2.53 -4.18
CA MET A 354 -18.05 -3.97 -4.29
C MET A 354 -17.04 -4.30 -5.38
N ALA A 355 -17.05 -3.58 -6.52
CA ALA A 355 -16.07 -3.76 -7.57
C ALA A 355 -14.64 -3.43 -7.09
N MET A 356 -14.47 -2.35 -6.32
CA MET A 356 -13.20 -1.98 -5.71
C MET A 356 -12.76 -3.03 -4.66
N ALA A 357 -13.69 -3.52 -3.83
CA ALA A 357 -13.40 -4.57 -2.85
C ALA A 357 -13.01 -5.89 -3.52
N PHE A 358 -13.70 -6.28 -4.59
CA PHE A 358 -13.42 -7.48 -5.38
C PHE A 358 -12.02 -7.41 -6.02
N CYS A 359 -11.73 -6.34 -6.77
CA CYS A 359 -10.42 -6.17 -7.40
C CYS A 359 -9.30 -6.07 -6.36
N GLY A 360 -9.53 -5.36 -5.25
CA GLY A 360 -8.58 -5.26 -4.14
C GLY A 360 -8.30 -6.63 -3.49
N THR A 361 -9.32 -7.47 -3.31
CA THR A 361 -9.17 -8.85 -2.80
C THR A 361 -8.34 -9.70 -3.74
N VAL A 362 -8.65 -9.69 -5.05
CA VAL A 362 -7.92 -10.47 -6.07
C VAL A 362 -6.48 -9.96 -6.19
N SER A 363 -6.24 -8.65 -6.17
CA SER A 363 -4.89 -8.07 -6.16
C SER A 363 -4.10 -8.47 -4.91
N SER A 364 -4.75 -8.47 -3.74
CA SER A 364 -4.12 -8.90 -2.48
C SER A 364 -3.73 -10.37 -2.49
N LEU A 365 -4.48 -11.24 -3.19
CA LEU A 365 -4.11 -12.64 -3.40
C LEU A 365 -2.73 -12.76 -4.09
N GLY A 366 -2.48 -11.96 -5.13
CA GLY A 366 -1.17 -11.91 -5.79
C GLY A 366 -0.04 -11.46 -4.86
N ILE A 367 -0.30 -10.41 -4.06
CA ILE A 367 0.67 -9.93 -3.05
C ILE A 367 0.99 -11.04 -2.03
N VAL A 368 -0.03 -11.68 -1.51
CA VAL A 368 0.10 -12.78 -0.53
C VAL A 368 0.90 -13.93 -1.12
N ALA A 369 0.55 -14.38 -2.33
CA ALA A 369 1.23 -15.48 -3.00
C ALA A 369 2.72 -15.17 -3.26
N GLY A 370 3.05 -13.96 -3.76
CA GLY A 370 4.43 -13.54 -4.00
C GLY A 370 5.27 -13.46 -2.72
N ARG A 371 4.72 -12.85 -1.67
CA ARG A 371 5.43 -12.69 -0.40
C ARG A 371 5.54 -13.99 0.40
N LEU A 372 4.50 -14.83 0.44
CA LEU A 372 4.56 -16.14 1.07
C LEU A 372 5.50 -17.09 0.31
N GLY A 373 5.46 -17.11 -1.03
CA GLY A 373 6.42 -17.85 -1.83
C GLY A 373 7.86 -17.44 -1.51
N THR A 374 8.13 -16.14 -1.43
CA THR A 374 9.44 -15.62 -1.01
C THR A 374 9.78 -16.03 0.43
N THR A 375 8.82 -16.01 1.36
CA THR A 375 9.00 -16.47 2.76
C THR A 375 9.42 -17.93 2.81
N LEU A 376 8.78 -18.80 2.04
CA LEU A 376 9.10 -20.22 1.97
C LEU A 376 10.52 -20.44 1.45
N VAL A 377 10.94 -19.76 0.38
CA VAL A 377 12.30 -19.86 -0.16
C VAL A 377 13.33 -19.38 0.86
N LEU A 378 13.08 -18.26 1.56
CA LEU A 378 14.00 -17.77 2.61
C LEU A 378 14.11 -18.73 3.80
N GLY A 379 13.05 -19.47 4.12
CA GLY A 379 13.05 -20.47 5.20
C GLY A 379 13.61 -21.84 4.79
N CYS A 380 13.73 -22.11 3.49
CA CYS A 380 14.17 -23.40 2.99
C CYS A 380 15.70 -23.53 3.01
N THR A 381 16.23 -24.58 3.63
CA THR A 381 17.67 -24.83 3.75
C THR A 381 18.35 -25.12 2.41
N VAL A 382 17.62 -25.67 1.43
CA VAL A 382 18.13 -25.98 0.10
C VAL A 382 18.63 -24.72 -0.63
N PHE A 383 17.99 -23.58 -0.40
CA PHE A 383 18.37 -22.30 -1.03
C PHE A 383 19.40 -21.49 -0.22
N GLN A 384 20.00 -22.05 0.83
CA GLN A 384 21.06 -21.39 1.60
C GLN A 384 22.45 -21.52 0.98
N THR A 385 22.63 -22.39 -0.02
CA THR A 385 23.89 -22.53 -0.75
C THR A 385 24.15 -21.30 -1.61
N ARG A 386 25.41 -20.86 -1.63
CA ARG A 386 25.90 -19.82 -2.53
C ARG A 386 26.28 -20.49 -3.84
N TRP A 387 25.89 -19.91 -4.96
CA TRP A 387 26.24 -20.39 -6.29
C TRP A 387 27.24 -19.44 -6.93
N GLN A 388 28.29 -19.99 -7.53
CA GLN A 388 29.19 -19.22 -8.39
C GLN A 388 28.80 -19.44 -9.85
N VAL A 389 28.38 -18.38 -10.53
CA VAL A 389 28.04 -18.40 -11.96
C VAL A 389 28.81 -17.26 -12.63
N TRP A 390 29.68 -17.60 -13.59
CA TRP A 390 30.56 -16.65 -14.31
C TRP A 390 31.36 -15.71 -13.39
N GLY A 391 31.89 -16.23 -12.28
CA GLY A 391 32.62 -15.42 -11.29
C GLY A 391 31.78 -14.53 -10.37
N LEU A 392 30.47 -14.58 -10.50
CA LEU A 392 29.53 -13.88 -9.62
C LEU A 392 29.04 -14.82 -8.53
N GLU A 393 29.07 -14.34 -7.29
CA GLU A 393 28.46 -15.06 -6.14
C GLU A 393 26.97 -14.76 -6.09
N LEU A 394 26.15 -15.70 -6.55
CA LEU A 394 24.69 -15.63 -6.46
C LEU A 394 24.21 -16.17 -5.12
N THR A 395 23.20 -15.52 -4.55
CA THR A 395 22.54 -15.92 -3.31
C THR A 395 21.05 -16.16 -3.53
N LYS A 396 20.37 -16.72 -2.54
CA LYS A 396 18.90 -16.86 -2.54
C LYS A 396 18.16 -15.55 -2.85
N TYR A 397 18.72 -14.40 -2.48
CA TYR A 397 18.14 -13.08 -2.80
C TYR A 397 18.18 -12.79 -4.30
N HIS A 398 19.34 -12.99 -4.95
CA HIS A 398 19.47 -12.78 -6.39
C HIS A 398 18.57 -13.74 -7.17
N PHE A 399 18.43 -15.00 -6.70
CA PHE A 399 17.48 -15.94 -7.28
C PHE A 399 16.04 -15.41 -7.22
N LEU A 400 15.60 -14.91 -6.06
CA LEU A 400 14.26 -14.37 -5.89
C LEU A 400 14.02 -13.10 -6.72
N PHE A 401 15.02 -12.20 -6.84
CA PHE A 401 14.93 -11.04 -7.72
C PHE A 401 14.83 -11.45 -9.19
N ALA A 402 15.61 -12.47 -9.62
CA ALA A 402 15.52 -13.01 -10.96
C ALA A 402 14.14 -13.61 -11.26
N VAL A 403 13.60 -14.41 -10.34
CA VAL A 403 12.24 -14.98 -10.47
C VAL A 403 11.19 -13.89 -10.63
N SER A 404 11.23 -12.83 -9.80
CA SER A 404 10.32 -11.69 -9.90
C SER A 404 10.44 -10.99 -11.26
N THR A 405 11.66 -10.82 -11.77
CA THR A 405 11.93 -10.19 -13.07
C THR A 405 11.39 -11.04 -14.23
N ILE A 406 11.63 -12.34 -14.18
CA ILE A 406 11.14 -13.29 -15.20
C ILE A 406 9.60 -13.32 -15.19
N LEU A 407 8.98 -13.38 -14.02
CA LEU A 407 7.53 -13.32 -13.91
C LEU A 407 6.97 -12.03 -14.52
N ALA A 408 7.62 -10.87 -14.30
CA ALA A 408 7.20 -9.62 -14.91
C ALA A 408 7.19 -9.68 -16.45
N VAL A 409 8.15 -10.38 -17.06
CA VAL A 409 8.16 -10.59 -18.52
C VAL A 409 7.00 -11.48 -18.95
N PHE A 410 6.76 -12.60 -18.26
CA PHE A 410 5.68 -13.53 -18.63
C PHE A 410 4.27 -12.90 -18.49
N ILE A 411 4.09 -11.94 -17.60
CA ILE A 411 2.79 -11.26 -17.39
C ILE A 411 2.36 -10.48 -18.67
N VAL A 412 3.25 -10.16 -19.57
CA VAL A 412 2.91 -9.56 -20.88
C VAL A 412 1.87 -10.40 -21.64
N ILE A 413 1.88 -11.73 -21.45
CA ILE A 413 0.89 -12.64 -22.03
C ILE A 413 -0.55 -12.32 -21.57
N LEU A 414 -0.70 -11.70 -20.41
CA LEU A 414 -2.00 -11.32 -19.85
C LEU A 414 -2.52 -9.96 -20.34
N PHE A 415 -1.77 -9.21 -21.15
CA PHE A 415 -2.20 -7.93 -21.71
C PHE A 415 -3.56 -8.00 -22.44
N PRO A 416 -3.91 -9.09 -23.18
CA PRO A 416 -5.22 -9.23 -23.78
C PRO A 416 -6.40 -9.21 -22.78
N LEU A 417 -6.15 -9.47 -21.50
CA LEU A 417 -7.18 -9.41 -20.44
C LEU A 417 -7.45 -7.98 -19.95
N VAL A 418 -6.62 -7.01 -20.35
CA VAL A 418 -6.72 -5.62 -19.87
C VAL A 418 -7.41 -4.76 -20.92
N PRO A 419 -8.64 -4.30 -20.66
CA PRO A 419 -9.41 -3.53 -21.64
C PRO A 419 -8.69 -2.27 -22.10
N ALA A 420 -8.02 -1.54 -21.19
CA ALA A 420 -7.27 -0.34 -21.52
C ALA A 420 -6.09 -0.56 -22.50
N ILE A 421 -5.61 -1.80 -22.68
CA ILE A 421 -4.55 -2.11 -23.65
C ILE A 421 -5.13 -2.40 -25.03
N ILE A 422 -6.31 -3.06 -25.12
CA ILE A 422 -6.89 -3.55 -26.37
C ILE A 422 -7.79 -2.51 -27.01
N ARG A 423 -8.50 -1.73 -26.19
CA ARG A 423 -9.50 -0.75 -26.65
C ARG A 423 -9.14 0.62 -26.10
N GLU A 424 -9.45 1.68 -26.85
CA GLU A 424 -9.49 3.02 -26.29
C GLU A 424 -10.51 3.05 -25.15
N HIS A 425 -10.21 3.87 -24.13
CA HIS A 425 -10.98 3.91 -22.89
C HIS A 425 -12.39 4.45 -23.17
N GLU A 426 -13.29 3.59 -23.59
CA GLU A 426 -14.72 3.84 -23.62
C GLU A 426 -15.31 3.52 -22.24
N ASP A 427 -16.29 4.30 -21.82
CA ASP A 427 -17.07 4.05 -20.63
C ASP A 427 -17.90 2.77 -20.84
N TYR A 428 -17.38 1.61 -20.43
CA TYR A 428 -17.96 0.27 -20.67
C TYR A 428 -19.38 0.11 -20.13
N TYR A 429 -19.88 1.10 -19.39
CA TYR A 429 -21.20 1.15 -18.79
C TYR A 429 -21.91 2.47 -19.05
N ASN A 430 -21.77 3.04 -20.25
CA ASN A 430 -22.61 4.13 -20.66
C ASN A 430 -24.05 3.58 -20.89
N PRO A 431 -25.07 3.93 -20.05
CA PRO A 431 -26.43 3.44 -20.20
C PRO A 431 -27.14 3.97 -21.48
N ALA A 432 -26.48 4.81 -22.26
CA ALA A 432 -26.99 5.39 -23.49
C ALA A 432 -26.57 4.62 -24.76
N LYS A 433 -25.90 3.47 -24.65
CA LYS A 433 -25.56 2.60 -25.77
C LYS A 433 -26.12 1.18 -25.61
#